data_2ea04f96b165b7bab87287dcfd8a80d8
#
_entry.id   2ea04f96b165b7bab87287dcfd8a80d8
#
_cell.length_a   1.000
_cell.length_b   1.000
_cell.length_c   1.000
_cell.angle_alpha   90.00
_cell.angle_beta   90.00
_cell.angle_gamma   90.00
#
_symmetry.space_group_name_H-M   'P 1'
#
loop_
_entity.id
_entity.type
_entity.pdbx_description
1 polymer ?
#
loop_
_entity_poly.entity_id
_entity_poly.type
_entity_poly.pdbx_seq_one_letter_code
_entity_poly.pdbx_strand_id
1 'polypeptide(L)'
;FVTPSPYLKSHLKKLKTKLKDKFIVTAIKGIVPDENLIVSDYFHKIYDVPENNIAVLAGPCHAEEVALERLSYLTVGCKDIEKAKMFARQLAGHYIKTSVNTDVAGIEYASVLKNVYAIAAGICSGLKYGDNFQAVLVSNALQEMNRFLDTVHPVNRCTNDSAYLGDLLVTSYSNFSRNRVFGTMIGKGYSVKSAQI
;
A
#
# COMPACT_ATOMS: atom_id res chain seq x y z
N PHE A 1 -1.83 11.35 -6.98
CA PHE A 1 -3.17 10.86 -6.63
C PHE A 1 -3.16 10.21 -5.25
N VAL A 2 -4.07 10.66 -4.36
CA VAL A 2 -4.13 10.23 -2.95
C VAL A 2 -5.57 9.92 -2.49
N THR A 3 -6.51 9.78 -3.42
CA THR A 3 -7.91 9.45 -3.11
C THR A 3 -8.08 7.95 -2.84
N PRO A 4 -9.08 7.51 -2.06
CA PRO A 4 -9.40 6.08 -1.97
C PRO A 4 -9.80 5.50 -3.35
N SER A 5 -9.38 4.26 -3.64
CA SER A 5 -9.56 3.64 -4.96
C SER A 5 -11.01 3.64 -5.49
N PRO A 6 -12.07 3.45 -4.67
CA PRO A 6 -13.45 3.53 -5.17
C PRO A 6 -13.85 4.88 -5.75
N TYR A 7 -13.20 5.96 -5.33
CA TYR A 7 -13.51 7.33 -5.80
C TYR A 7 -12.62 7.79 -6.95
N LEU A 8 -11.58 7.03 -7.32
CA LEU A 8 -10.62 7.42 -8.36
C LEU A 8 -11.33 7.75 -9.68
N LYS A 9 -12.22 6.88 -10.14
CA LYS A 9 -12.96 7.06 -11.41
C LYS A 9 -13.79 8.35 -11.42
N SER A 10 -14.51 8.63 -10.34
CA SER A 10 -15.34 9.84 -10.23
C SER A 10 -14.51 11.12 -10.20
N HIS A 11 -13.31 11.07 -9.62
CA HIS A 11 -12.39 12.21 -9.63
C HIS A 11 -11.74 12.41 -11.00
N LEU A 12 -11.33 11.32 -11.66
CA LEU A 12 -10.72 11.40 -12.99
C LEU A 12 -11.69 11.94 -14.04
N LYS A 13 -12.98 11.63 -13.95
CA LYS A 13 -14.01 12.20 -14.84
C LYS A 13 -14.09 13.74 -14.79
N LYS A 14 -13.63 14.36 -13.71
CA LYS A 14 -13.63 15.82 -13.54
C LYS A 14 -12.37 16.49 -14.13
N LEU A 15 -11.34 15.70 -14.44
CA LEU A 15 -10.09 16.22 -15.01
C LEU A 15 -10.29 16.56 -16.50
N LYS A 16 -9.91 17.78 -16.86
CA LYS A 16 -9.90 18.25 -18.25
C LYS A 16 -8.54 18.02 -18.95
N THR A 17 -7.50 17.71 -18.18
CA THR A 17 -6.14 17.53 -18.67
C THR A 17 -5.94 16.09 -19.14
N LYS A 18 -5.31 15.92 -20.32
CA LYS A 18 -4.86 14.60 -20.78
C LYS A 18 -3.72 14.10 -19.88
N LEU A 19 -3.78 12.83 -19.47
CA LEU A 19 -2.82 12.21 -18.56
C LEU A 19 -1.65 11.53 -19.27
N LYS A 20 -1.81 11.18 -20.54
CA LYS A 20 -0.85 10.39 -21.33
C LYS A 20 0.61 10.91 -21.24
N ASP A 21 0.80 12.22 -21.25
CA ASP A 21 2.12 12.85 -21.24
C ASP A 21 2.57 13.30 -19.84
N LYS A 22 1.85 12.88 -18.80
CA LYS A 22 2.14 13.26 -17.42
C LYS A 22 2.90 12.19 -16.68
N PHE A 23 3.78 12.59 -15.76
CA PHE A 23 4.32 11.69 -14.76
C PHE A 23 3.29 11.56 -13.64
N ILE A 24 2.73 10.37 -13.51
CA ILE A 24 1.68 10.06 -12.53
C ILE A 24 2.33 9.50 -11.28
N VAL A 25 2.04 10.11 -10.14
CA VAL A 25 2.44 9.56 -8.84
C VAL A 25 1.17 9.23 -8.06
N THR A 26 1.08 8.00 -7.57
CA THR A 26 -0.06 7.52 -6.80
C THR A 26 0.37 6.93 -5.46
N ALA A 27 -0.34 7.30 -4.40
CA ALA A 27 -0.27 6.67 -3.08
C ALA A 27 -1.56 5.90 -2.77
N ILE A 28 -2.40 5.66 -3.76
CA ILE A 28 -3.67 4.94 -3.62
C ILE A 28 -3.37 3.48 -3.29
N LYS A 29 -4.04 2.97 -2.26
CA LYS A 29 -3.99 1.57 -1.86
C LYS A 29 -5.33 0.92 -2.21
N GLY A 30 -5.30 -0.14 -2.98
CA GLY A 30 -6.51 -0.88 -3.35
C GLY A 30 -6.60 -1.18 -4.84
N ILE A 31 -7.64 -1.91 -5.19
CA ILE A 31 -8.03 -2.27 -6.55
C ILE A 31 -9.06 -1.25 -7.05
N VAL A 32 -8.99 -0.88 -8.32
CA VAL A 32 -10.03 -0.05 -8.95
C VAL A 32 -11.27 -0.92 -9.19
N PRO A 33 -12.43 -0.57 -8.60
CA PRO A 33 -13.66 -1.35 -8.76
C PRO A 33 -14.11 -1.43 -10.22
N ASP A 34 -14.86 -2.45 -10.56
CA ASP A 34 -15.39 -2.82 -11.87
C ASP A 34 -14.33 -3.35 -12.83
N GLU A 35 -13.23 -2.65 -13.05
CA GLU A 35 -12.12 -3.11 -13.89
C GLU A 35 -11.26 -4.17 -13.20
N ASN A 36 -11.29 -4.25 -11.87
CA ASN A 36 -10.45 -5.14 -11.06
C ASN A 36 -8.95 -4.99 -11.34
N LEU A 37 -8.52 -3.78 -11.65
CA LEU A 37 -7.12 -3.45 -11.95
C LEU A 37 -6.44 -2.79 -10.75
N ILE A 38 -5.14 -3.05 -10.59
CA ILE A 38 -4.28 -2.20 -9.75
C ILE A 38 -4.22 -0.80 -10.38
N VAL A 39 -3.89 0.20 -9.58
CA VAL A 39 -4.02 1.62 -9.99
C VAL A 39 -3.07 1.98 -11.13
N SER A 40 -1.85 1.43 -11.15
CA SER A 40 -0.90 1.63 -12.24
C SER A 40 -1.42 1.05 -13.57
N ASP A 41 -1.95 -0.17 -13.54
CA ASP A 41 -2.57 -0.79 -14.71
C ASP A 41 -3.78 -0.01 -15.21
N TYR A 42 -4.57 0.54 -14.30
CA TYR A 42 -5.71 1.36 -14.65
C TYR A 42 -5.30 2.63 -15.40
N PHE A 43 -4.26 3.35 -14.92
CA PHE A 43 -3.74 4.51 -15.65
C PHE A 43 -3.13 4.12 -16.99
N HIS A 44 -2.42 3.00 -17.04
CA HIS A 44 -1.81 2.52 -18.29
C HIS A 44 -2.87 2.14 -19.32
N LYS A 45 -3.80 1.25 -18.95
CA LYS A 45 -4.77 0.64 -19.89
C LYS A 45 -5.91 1.58 -20.31
N ILE A 46 -6.35 2.47 -19.41
CA ILE A 46 -7.54 3.31 -19.64
C ILE A 46 -7.17 4.73 -20.05
N TYR A 47 -6.03 5.24 -19.64
CA TYR A 47 -5.58 6.61 -19.92
C TYR A 47 -4.35 6.68 -20.82
N ASP A 48 -3.88 5.56 -21.36
CA ASP A 48 -2.68 5.45 -22.22
C ASP A 48 -1.41 6.05 -21.58
N VAL A 49 -1.32 6.09 -20.27
CA VAL A 49 -0.11 6.57 -19.58
C VAL A 49 0.99 5.53 -19.75
N PRO A 50 2.16 5.88 -20.29
CA PRO A 50 3.27 4.93 -20.38
C PRO A 50 3.67 4.42 -18.99
N GLU A 51 3.92 3.10 -18.87
CA GLU A 51 4.28 2.50 -17.58
C GLU A 51 5.50 3.17 -16.93
N ASN A 52 6.47 3.63 -17.74
CA ASN A 52 7.64 4.39 -17.27
C ASN A 52 7.29 5.79 -16.72
N ASN A 53 6.05 6.23 -16.89
CA ASN A 53 5.55 7.49 -16.36
C ASN A 53 4.61 7.30 -15.17
N ILE A 54 4.55 6.11 -14.59
CA ILE A 54 3.72 5.82 -13.42
C ILE A 54 4.63 5.44 -12.26
N ALA A 55 4.50 6.17 -11.16
CA ALA A 55 5.17 5.87 -9.91
C ALA A 55 4.14 5.58 -8.81
N VAL A 56 4.45 4.63 -7.95
CA VAL A 56 3.67 4.24 -6.79
C VAL A 56 4.45 4.50 -5.51
N LEU A 57 3.76 4.93 -4.46
CA LEU A 57 4.35 5.14 -3.14
C LEU A 57 3.88 4.07 -2.17
N ALA A 58 4.81 3.44 -1.47
CA ALA A 58 4.53 2.46 -0.42
C ALA A 58 5.57 2.55 0.70
N GLY A 59 5.35 1.79 1.77
CA GLY A 59 6.27 1.71 2.89
C GLY A 59 5.67 2.15 4.21
N PRO A 60 6.35 1.89 5.33
CA PRO A 60 5.92 2.23 6.68
C PRO A 60 5.96 3.75 6.92
N CYS A 61 4.85 4.41 6.63
CA CYS A 61 4.72 5.87 6.68
C CYS A 61 3.28 6.26 7.06
N HIS A 62 2.99 6.29 8.35
CA HIS A 62 1.72 6.80 8.86
C HIS A 62 1.74 8.32 8.93
N ALA A 63 0.67 8.98 8.44
CA ALA A 63 0.58 10.43 8.40
C ALA A 63 0.70 11.06 9.79
N GLU A 64 0.18 10.39 10.81
CA GLU A 64 0.24 10.81 12.21
C GLU A 64 1.70 10.84 12.71
N GLU A 65 2.51 9.87 12.33
CA GLU A 65 3.93 9.83 12.70
C GLU A 65 4.74 10.88 11.93
N VAL A 66 4.44 11.08 10.66
CA VAL A 66 5.05 12.15 9.86
C VAL A 66 4.74 13.51 10.46
N ALA A 67 3.50 13.76 10.88
CA ALA A 67 3.10 15.00 11.52
C ALA A 67 3.82 15.24 12.86
N LEU A 68 4.26 14.18 13.53
CA LEU A 68 5.07 14.21 14.76
C LEU A 68 6.58 14.17 14.48
N GLU A 69 7.00 14.37 13.22
CA GLU A 69 8.40 14.34 12.79
C GLU A 69 9.13 13.03 13.13
N ARG A 70 8.40 11.91 13.20
CA ARG A 70 8.96 10.57 13.41
C ARG A 70 9.58 10.05 12.14
N LEU A 71 10.67 9.28 12.28
CA LEU A 71 11.32 8.63 11.14
C LEU A 71 10.34 7.73 10.40
N SER A 72 10.12 8.06 9.13
CA SER A 72 9.20 7.37 8.23
C SER A 72 9.93 6.98 6.95
N TYR A 73 9.49 5.90 6.32
CA TYR A 73 10.17 5.33 5.16
C TYR A 73 9.19 5.19 4.01
N LEU A 74 9.58 5.74 2.86
CA LEU A 74 8.80 5.65 1.62
C LEU A 74 9.63 5.00 0.52
N THR A 75 9.05 4.05 -0.17
CA THR A 75 9.57 3.48 -1.41
C THR A 75 8.82 4.07 -2.59
N VAL A 76 9.56 4.61 -3.55
CA VAL A 76 9.05 5.05 -4.84
C VAL A 76 9.24 3.92 -5.84
N GLY A 77 8.14 3.26 -6.21
CA GLY A 77 8.13 2.22 -7.25
C GLY A 77 7.87 2.85 -8.62
N CYS A 78 8.80 2.69 -9.58
CA CYS A 78 8.59 3.13 -10.96
C CYS A 78 9.47 2.28 -11.90
N LYS A 79 8.93 1.86 -13.05
CA LYS A 79 9.73 1.11 -14.04
C LYS A 79 10.95 1.89 -14.53
N ASP A 80 10.84 3.21 -14.63
CA ASP A 80 11.97 4.11 -14.90
C ASP A 80 12.66 4.48 -13.58
N ILE A 81 13.81 3.85 -13.31
CA ILE A 81 14.56 4.03 -12.05
C ILE A 81 15.07 5.46 -11.87
N GLU A 82 15.37 6.19 -12.94
CA GLU A 82 15.87 7.57 -12.82
C GLU A 82 14.73 8.53 -12.43
N LYS A 83 13.51 8.32 -12.96
CA LYS A 83 12.32 9.05 -12.50
C LYS A 83 11.99 8.72 -11.05
N ALA A 84 12.11 7.45 -10.66
CA ALA A 84 11.95 7.05 -9.26
C ALA A 84 12.93 7.77 -8.35
N LYS A 85 14.22 7.80 -8.69
CA LYS A 85 15.27 8.51 -7.94
C LYS A 85 15.01 10.01 -7.88
N MET A 86 14.63 10.61 -9.01
CA MET A 86 14.32 12.05 -9.08
C MET A 86 13.18 12.40 -8.10
N PHE A 87 12.11 11.65 -8.12
CA PHE A 87 10.96 11.90 -7.25
C PHE A 87 11.26 11.55 -5.78
N ALA A 88 12.00 10.48 -5.52
CA ALA A 88 12.43 10.09 -4.18
C ALA A 88 13.25 11.20 -3.50
N ARG A 89 14.16 11.86 -4.24
CA ARG A 89 14.93 13.00 -3.72
C ARG A 89 14.07 14.19 -3.32
N GLN A 90 12.95 14.43 -4.02
CA GLN A 90 12.00 15.51 -3.70
C GLN A 90 11.20 15.21 -2.44
N LEU A 91 10.96 13.94 -2.12
CA LEU A 91 10.26 13.51 -0.91
C LEU A 91 11.16 13.39 0.32
N ALA A 92 12.46 13.16 0.10
CA ALA A 92 13.40 12.94 1.19
C ALA A 92 13.54 14.17 2.09
N GLY A 93 13.64 13.93 3.39
CA GLY A 93 13.76 14.98 4.40
C GLY A 93 14.41 14.47 5.69
N HIS A 94 14.41 15.30 6.73
CA HIS A 94 15.01 14.93 8.00
C HIS A 94 14.39 13.66 8.59
N TYR A 95 13.08 13.55 8.56
CA TYR A 95 12.30 12.43 9.12
C TYR A 95 11.62 11.56 8.05
N ILE A 96 11.82 11.83 6.75
CA ILE A 96 11.36 10.97 5.67
C ILE A 96 12.58 10.41 4.93
N LYS A 97 12.77 9.11 5.00
CA LYS A 97 13.78 8.38 4.23
C LYS A 97 13.14 7.71 3.03
N THR A 98 13.82 7.79 1.89
CA THR A 98 13.27 7.26 0.64
C THR A 98 14.16 6.16 0.06
N SER A 99 13.54 5.17 -0.54
CA SER A 99 14.15 4.14 -1.38
C SER A 99 13.45 4.08 -2.72
N VAL A 100 14.03 3.37 -3.68
CA VAL A 100 13.47 3.19 -5.02
C VAL A 100 13.38 1.71 -5.38
N ASN A 101 12.37 1.35 -6.17
CA ASN A 101 12.15 -0.02 -6.62
C ASN A 101 11.50 0.00 -8.00
N THR A 102 11.74 -1.02 -8.84
CA THR A 102 11.13 -1.12 -10.18
C THR A 102 9.92 -2.05 -10.25
N ASP A 103 9.64 -2.81 -9.19
CA ASP A 103 8.51 -3.73 -9.10
C ASP A 103 7.20 -3.00 -8.71
N VAL A 104 6.69 -2.18 -9.64
CA VAL A 104 5.47 -1.38 -9.44
C VAL A 104 4.28 -2.26 -9.05
N ALA A 105 4.03 -3.31 -9.83
CA ALA A 105 2.88 -4.19 -9.61
C ALA A 105 2.98 -4.95 -8.28
N GLY A 106 4.17 -5.49 -7.95
CA GLY A 106 4.38 -6.17 -6.67
C GLY A 106 4.14 -5.26 -5.47
N ILE A 107 4.62 -4.01 -5.52
CA ILE A 107 4.39 -3.02 -4.48
C ILE A 107 2.89 -2.71 -4.31
N GLU A 108 2.15 -2.56 -5.41
CA GLU A 108 0.71 -2.28 -5.34
C GLU A 108 -0.07 -3.47 -4.78
N TYR A 109 0.17 -4.69 -5.26
CA TYR A 109 -0.47 -5.90 -4.72
C TYR A 109 -0.14 -6.12 -3.24
N ALA A 110 1.12 -5.95 -2.84
CA ALA A 110 1.52 -6.03 -1.44
C ALA A 110 0.77 -4.99 -0.58
N SER A 111 0.59 -3.77 -1.09
CA SER A 111 -0.17 -2.71 -0.43
C SER A 111 -1.68 -3.00 -0.31
N VAL A 112 -2.24 -3.82 -1.19
CA VAL A 112 -3.62 -4.33 -1.07
C VAL A 112 -3.67 -5.40 0.02
N LEU A 113 -2.82 -6.42 -0.09
CA LEU A 113 -2.82 -7.59 0.78
C LEU A 113 -2.54 -7.22 2.24
N LYS A 114 -1.59 -6.31 2.51
CA LYS A 114 -1.32 -5.86 3.88
C LYS A 114 -2.55 -5.35 4.61
N ASN A 115 -3.50 -4.73 3.90
CA ASN A 115 -4.73 -4.22 4.51
C ASN A 115 -5.67 -5.36 4.92
N VAL A 116 -5.72 -6.45 4.13
CA VAL A 116 -6.45 -7.67 4.48
C VAL A 116 -5.83 -8.31 5.72
N TYR A 117 -4.51 -8.47 5.73
CA TYR A 117 -3.78 -9.04 6.87
C TYR A 117 -3.88 -8.17 8.13
N ALA A 118 -3.94 -6.85 7.99
CA ALA A 118 -4.14 -5.94 9.11
C ALA A 118 -5.52 -6.15 9.78
N ILE A 119 -6.58 -6.42 8.99
CA ILE A 119 -7.90 -6.76 9.54
C ILE A 119 -7.81 -8.08 10.31
N ALA A 120 -7.19 -9.12 9.74
CA ALA A 120 -6.99 -10.40 10.41
C ALA A 120 -6.19 -10.24 11.71
N ALA A 121 -5.08 -9.50 11.68
CA ALA A 121 -4.27 -9.17 12.84
C ALA A 121 -5.10 -8.45 13.93
N GLY A 122 -5.92 -7.52 13.53
CA GLY A 122 -6.85 -6.82 14.42
C GLY A 122 -7.87 -7.77 15.06
N ILE A 123 -8.50 -8.66 14.28
CA ILE A 123 -9.46 -9.65 14.80
C ILE A 123 -8.79 -10.52 15.87
N CYS A 124 -7.60 -11.06 15.58
CA CYS A 124 -6.85 -11.89 16.54
C CYS A 124 -6.47 -11.13 17.81
N SER A 125 -6.11 -9.85 17.68
CA SER A 125 -5.88 -8.96 18.82
C SER A 125 -7.14 -8.75 19.66
N GLY A 126 -8.29 -8.53 19.01
CA GLY A 126 -9.59 -8.40 19.67
C GLY A 126 -10.02 -9.65 20.43
N LEU A 127 -9.71 -10.84 19.87
CA LEU A 127 -9.93 -12.15 20.48
C LEU A 127 -8.91 -12.50 21.57
N LYS A 128 -7.90 -11.65 21.80
CA LYS A 128 -6.85 -11.82 22.81
C LYS A 128 -5.97 -13.06 22.61
N TYR A 129 -5.65 -13.40 21.36
CA TYR A 129 -4.77 -14.55 21.06
C TYR A 129 -3.30 -14.35 21.46
N GLY A 130 -2.89 -13.12 21.76
CA GLY A 130 -1.56 -12.77 22.23
C GLY A 130 -0.50 -12.61 21.13
N ASP A 131 0.70 -12.16 21.58
CA ASP A 131 1.77 -11.74 20.67
C ASP A 131 2.44 -12.91 19.93
N ASN A 132 2.53 -14.09 20.56
CA ASN A 132 3.07 -15.28 19.91
C ASN A 132 2.24 -15.67 18.69
N PHE A 133 0.91 -15.66 18.81
CA PHE A 133 0.02 -15.92 17.68
C PHE A 133 0.14 -14.85 16.61
N GLN A 134 0.21 -13.58 17.02
CA GLN A 134 0.36 -12.44 16.13
C GLN A 134 1.64 -12.56 15.27
N ALA A 135 2.75 -12.97 15.87
CA ALA A 135 4.02 -13.17 15.16
C ALA A 135 3.90 -14.28 14.09
N VAL A 136 3.25 -15.40 14.43
CA VAL A 136 3.01 -16.50 13.48
C VAL A 136 2.06 -16.05 12.36
N LEU A 137 0.99 -15.33 12.69
CA LEU A 137 0.05 -14.79 11.70
C LEU A 137 0.75 -13.90 10.67
N VAL A 138 1.60 -12.98 11.12
CA VAL A 138 2.33 -12.06 10.21
C VAL A 138 3.38 -12.82 9.39
N SER A 139 4.05 -13.82 9.96
CA SER A 139 4.97 -14.68 9.21
C SER A 139 4.25 -15.44 8.09
N ASN A 140 3.07 -16.00 8.38
CA ASN A 140 2.25 -16.70 7.40
C ASN A 140 1.70 -15.72 6.33
N ALA A 141 1.31 -14.52 6.74
CA ALA A 141 0.86 -13.47 5.83
C ALA A 141 1.94 -13.07 4.81
N LEU A 142 3.21 -12.97 5.26
CA LEU A 142 4.33 -12.72 4.34
C LEU A 142 4.53 -13.88 3.36
N GLN A 143 4.45 -15.12 3.83
CA GLN A 143 4.57 -16.29 2.95
C GLN A 143 3.43 -16.36 1.93
N GLU A 144 2.20 -16.04 2.34
CA GLU A 144 1.05 -15.98 1.45
C GLU A 144 1.20 -14.86 0.42
N MET A 145 1.64 -13.68 0.86
CA MET A 145 1.97 -12.56 -0.02
C MET A 145 2.99 -12.97 -1.09
N ASN A 146 4.07 -13.66 -0.70
CA ASN A 146 5.08 -14.15 -1.64
C ASN A 146 4.46 -15.08 -2.68
N ARG A 147 3.73 -16.10 -2.26
CA ARG A 147 3.07 -17.04 -3.18
C ARG A 147 2.10 -16.34 -4.13
N PHE A 148 1.34 -15.38 -3.61
CA PHE A 148 0.43 -14.59 -4.44
C PHE A 148 1.21 -13.79 -5.50
N LEU A 149 2.24 -13.04 -5.09
CA LEU A 149 3.04 -12.22 -5.98
C LEU A 149 3.77 -13.05 -7.03
N ASP A 150 4.30 -14.21 -6.67
CA ASP A 150 4.96 -15.13 -7.60
C ASP A 150 4.00 -15.72 -8.64
N THR A 151 2.71 -15.80 -8.29
CA THR A 151 1.67 -16.28 -9.21
C THR A 151 1.18 -15.19 -10.16
N VAL A 152 0.92 -13.97 -9.63
CA VAL A 152 0.29 -12.91 -10.44
C VAL A 152 1.29 -12.03 -11.19
N HIS A 153 2.51 -11.93 -10.67
CA HIS A 153 3.58 -11.11 -11.26
C HIS A 153 4.96 -11.70 -10.91
N PRO A 154 5.37 -12.78 -11.60
CA PRO A 154 6.60 -13.51 -11.29
C PRO A 154 7.85 -12.71 -11.70
N VAL A 155 8.46 -12.04 -10.73
CA VAL A 155 9.75 -11.34 -10.88
C VAL A 155 10.64 -11.63 -9.68
N ASN A 156 11.94 -11.53 -9.86
CA ASN A 156 12.86 -11.63 -8.71
C ASN A 156 12.73 -10.39 -7.84
N ARG A 157 12.27 -10.56 -6.60
CA ARG A 157 12.07 -9.48 -5.62
C ARG A 157 12.58 -9.84 -4.23
N CYS A 158 12.96 -8.82 -3.48
CA CYS A 158 13.27 -8.96 -2.06
C CYS A 158 12.04 -8.52 -1.23
N THR A 159 11.23 -9.46 -0.79
CA THR A 159 10.04 -9.15 0.02
C THR A 159 10.34 -8.73 1.45
N ASN A 160 11.62 -8.79 1.86
CA ASN A 160 12.07 -8.23 3.14
C ASN A 160 12.25 -6.71 3.10
N ASP A 161 12.14 -6.08 1.93
CA ASP A 161 12.24 -4.63 1.79
C ASP A 161 11.08 -3.90 2.48
N SER A 162 11.29 -2.61 2.77
CA SER A 162 10.34 -1.78 3.51
C SER A 162 8.98 -1.63 2.83
N ALA A 163 8.91 -1.71 1.50
CA ALA A 163 7.65 -1.65 0.76
C ALA A 163 6.76 -2.89 0.92
N TYR A 164 7.33 -4.01 1.32
CA TYR A 164 6.63 -5.29 1.53
C TYR A 164 6.54 -5.62 3.02
N LEU A 165 7.58 -6.24 3.59
CA LEU A 165 7.60 -6.65 4.99
C LEU A 165 7.47 -5.47 5.95
N GLY A 166 8.18 -4.37 5.72
CA GLY A 166 8.12 -3.20 6.59
C GLY A 166 6.71 -2.61 6.67
N ASP A 167 6.05 -2.47 5.52
CA ASP A 167 4.69 -1.94 5.42
C ASP A 167 3.64 -2.92 5.97
N LEU A 168 3.84 -4.24 5.81
CA LEU A 168 3.03 -5.28 6.43
C LEU A 168 3.13 -5.23 7.96
N LEU A 169 4.36 -5.16 8.50
CA LEU A 169 4.60 -5.12 9.95
C LEU A 169 3.93 -3.90 10.58
N VAL A 170 4.23 -2.69 10.09
CA VAL A 170 3.67 -1.47 10.68
C VAL A 170 2.14 -1.48 10.62
N THR A 171 1.56 -1.95 9.51
CA THR A 171 0.10 -2.00 9.34
C THR A 171 -0.56 -3.03 10.28
N SER A 172 0.14 -4.14 10.59
CA SER A 172 -0.35 -5.21 11.47
C SER A 172 -0.22 -4.91 12.95
N TYR A 173 0.73 -4.05 13.36
CA TYR A 173 1.00 -3.76 14.77
C TYR A 173 0.57 -2.36 15.21
N SER A 174 0.56 -1.38 14.30
CA SER A 174 0.28 0.02 14.66
C SER A 174 -1.20 0.26 15.02
N ASN A 175 -1.41 1.06 16.06
CA ASN A 175 -2.75 1.55 16.41
C ASN A 175 -3.25 2.64 15.44
N PHE A 176 -2.39 3.22 14.61
CA PHE A 176 -2.80 4.14 13.54
C PHE A 176 -3.36 3.41 12.31
N SER A 177 -3.20 2.08 12.23
CA SER A 177 -3.79 1.28 11.16
C SER A 177 -5.30 1.15 11.34
N ARG A 178 -6.06 1.90 10.55
CA ARG A 178 -7.54 1.86 10.56
C ARG A 178 -8.08 0.45 10.32
N ASN A 179 -7.46 -0.30 9.41
CA ASN A 179 -7.84 -1.68 9.13
C ASN A 179 -7.62 -2.59 10.34
N ARG A 180 -6.51 -2.43 11.06
CA ARG A 180 -6.25 -3.18 12.30
C ARG A 180 -7.24 -2.80 13.40
N VAL A 181 -7.53 -1.51 13.58
CA VAL A 181 -8.53 -1.03 14.56
C VAL A 181 -9.90 -1.59 14.24
N PHE A 182 -10.32 -1.53 12.97
CA PHE A 182 -11.57 -2.15 12.51
C PHE A 182 -11.62 -3.65 12.87
N GLY A 183 -10.57 -4.41 12.51
CA GLY A 183 -10.46 -5.83 12.87
C GLY A 183 -10.56 -6.06 14.37
N THR A 184 -9.90 -5.22 15.19
CA THR A 184 -9.94 -5.34 16.66
C THR A 184 -11.36 -5.16 17.21
N MET A 185 -12.13 -4.24 16.64
CA MET A 185 -13.54 -4.06 17.02
C MET A 185 -14.37 -5.29 16.66
N ILE A 186 -14.19 -5.83 15.46
CA ILE A 186 -14.85 -7.08 15.05
C ILE A 186 -14.50 -8.23 16.01
N GLY A 187 -13.20 -8.40 16.32
CA GLY A 187 -12.74 -9.44 17.26
C GLY A 187 -13.30 -9.29 18.69
N LYS A 188 -13.64 -8.06 19.08
CA LYS A 188 -14.34 -7.77 20.36
C LYS A 188 -15.85 -7.98 20.29
N GLY A 189 -16.42 -8.39 19.16
CA GLY A 189 -17.83 -8.66 19.00
C GLY A 189 -18.67 -7.47 18.51
N TYR A 190 -18.08 -6.37 18.09
CA TYR A 190 -18.83 -5.27 17.46
C TYR A 190 -19.35 -5.67 16.08
N SER A 191 -20.52 -5.17 15.71
CA SER A 191 -21.03 -5.35 14.36
C SER A 191 -20.17 -4.58 13.33
N VAL A 192 -20.18 -5.03 12.07
CA VAL A 192 -19.49 -4.32 10.98
C VAL A 192 -19.91 -2.85 10.91
N LYS A 193 -21.23 -2.59 11.03
CA LYS A 193 -21.79 -1.23 11.02
C LYS A 193 -21.25 -0.37 12.16
N SER A 194 -21.08 -0.94 13.36
CA SER A 194 -20.56 -0.21 14.53
C SER A 194 -19.04 -0.03 14.49
N ALA A 195 -18.34 -0.87 13.73
CA ALA A 195 -16.89 -0.81 13.59
C ALA A 195 -16.42 0.07 12.41
N GLN A 196 -17.31 0.46 11.50
CA GLN A 196 -17.05 1.44 10.44
C GLN A 196 -17.06 2.84 11.05
N ILE A 197 -15.87 3.38 11.30
CA ILE A 197 -15.63 4.73 11.84
C ILE A 197 -15.24 5.66 10.70
#